data_6a29acab08fad72fc3ec41d67591616b
#
_entry.id   6a29acab08fad72fc3ec41d67591616b
#
_cell.length_a   1.000
_cell.length_b   1.000
_cell.length_c   1.000
_cell.angle_alpha   90.00
_cell.angle_beta   90.00
_cell.angle_gamma   90.00
#
_symmetry.space_group_name_H-M   'P 1'
#
loop_
_entity.id
_entity.type
_entity.pdbx_description
1 polymer ?
#
loop_
_entity_poly.entity_id
_entity_poly.type
_entity_poly.pdbx_seq_one_letter_code
_entity_poly.pdbx_strand_id
1 'polypeptide(L)'
;MKTVLKSLPIFLIVLFVFVPSLALAHNPRLVGSSGKTVIVENPEISQAFYGVLQGAQQLFEINSDKDFTLYVNLLVPKLPNINKGLLFEIYKVQNNNQQLIAKLDGETFDWTEFYEPFGGDTYLKGPEFTTQEPKGDYLIRVSHCHADEPQTPQEEASCAFSKYVLAIGEQEKFPPKEILNTILLLPILKKDFFDKSPLAAYFNYTGLFLLGALIIVAVIVSLIVLLIKRVRKKGESLTASNNNP
;
A
#
# COMPACT_ATOMS: atom_id res chain seq x y z
N MET A 1 38.53 -10.43 18.17
CA MET A 1 38.33 -9.37 17.16
C MET A 1 38.38 -9.88 15.73
N LYS A 2 39.25 -10.82 15.34
CA LYS A 2 39.22 -11.48 14.00
C LYS A 2 37.98 -12.33 13.76
N THR A 3 37.34 -12.87 14.80
CA THR A 3 36.11 -13.65 14.75
C THR A 3 34.86 -12.81 14.42
N VAL A 4 34.71 -11.61 15.01
CA VAL A 4 33.57 -10.71 14.75
C VAL A 4 33.58 -10.19 13.32
N LEU A 5 34.76 -9.95 12.75
CA LEU A 5 34.87 -9.49 11.33
C LEU A 5 34.55 -10.61 10.33
N LYS A 6 34.73 -11.90 10.71
CA LYS A 6 34.38 -13.06 9.87
C LYS A 6 32.89 -13.41 9.91
N SER A 7 32.19 -13.11 11.01
CA SER A 7 30.75 -13.37 11.15
C SER A 7 29.87 -12.25 10.59
N LEU A 8 30.41 -11.06 10.33
CA LEU A 8 29.67 -9.92 9.81
C LEU A 8 29.01 -10.18 8.44
N PRO A 9 29.71 -10.78 7.41
CA PRO A 9 29.06 -11.09 6.16
C PRO A 9 27.96 -12.16 6.30
N ILE A 10 28.14 -13.13 7.19
CA ILE A 10 27.12 -14.16 7.45
C ILE A 10 25.89 -13.53 8.09
N PHE A 11 26.06 -12.62 9.04
CA PHE A 11 24.97 -11.90 9.67
C PHE A 11 24.23 -11.00 8.68
N LEU A 12 24.93 -10.31 7.77
CA LEU A 12 24.34 -9.51 6.71
C LEU A 12 23.57 -10.37 5.69
N ILE A 13 24.09 -11.56 5.35
CA ILE A 13 23.41 -12.50 4.45
C ILE A 13 22.15 -13.05 5.13
N VAL A 14 22.20 -13.44 6.40
CA VAL A 14 21.04 -13.90 7.17
C VAL A 14 20.00 -12.80 7.26
N LEU A 15 20.40 -11.55 7.50
CA LEU A 15 19.49 -10.41 7.52
C LEU A 15 18.82 -10.16 6.15
N PHE A 16 19.55 -10.39 5.04
CA PHE A 16 19.03 -10.25 3.68
C PHE A 16 18.08 -11.38 3.28
N VAL A 17 18.29 -12.59 3.79
CA VAL A 17 17.39 -13.76 3.56
C VAL A 17 16.08 -13.61 4.35
N PHE A 18 16.09 -12.86 5.46
CA PHE A 18 14.90 -12.53 6.25
C PHE A 18 14.12 -11.30 5.75
N VAL A 19 14.51 -10.68 4.62
CA VAL A 19 13.60 -9.76 3.94
C VAL A 19 12.48 -10.63 3.36
N PRO A 20 11.29 -10.66 3.96
CA PRO A 20 10.17 -11.38 3.36
C PRO A 20 10.01 -10.86 1.95
N SER A 21 9.86 -11.74 0.98
CA SER A 21 9.45 -11.35 -0.35
C SER A 21 8.30 -10.37 -0.18
N LEU A 22 8.47 -9.15 -0.67
CA LEU A 22 7.50 -8.04 -0.58
C LEU A 22 6.24 -8.33 -1.42
N ALA A 23 5.94 -9.62 -1.60
CA ALA A 23 4.82 -10.12 -2.34
C ALA A 23 3.52 -9.68 -1.67
N LEU A 24 2.70 -8.96 -2.42
CA LEU A 24 1.32 -8.57 -2.16
C LEU A 24 1.07 -7.27 -1.36
N ALA A 25 2.00 -6.33 -1.31
CA ALA A 25 1.71 -5.01 -0.78
C ALA A 25 1.37 -4.03 -1.92
N HIS A 26 0.16 -3.50 -1.93
CA HIS A 26 -0.23 -2.41 -2.82
C HIS A 26 0.29 -1.07 -2.28
N ASN A 27 0.70 -0.16 -3.16
CA ASN A 27 1.03 1.21 -2.77
C ASN A 27 -0.22 1.94 -2.27
N PRO A 28 -0.33 2.33 -1.00
CA PRO A 28 -1.52 2.97 -0.47
C PRO A 28 -1.69 4.39 -0.99
N ARG A 29 -2.94 4.73 -1.34
CA ARG A 29 -3.38 6.05 -1.79
C ARG A 29 -4.62 6.45 -1.01
N LEU A 30 -4.64 7.63 -0.42
CA LEU A 30 -5.85 8.17 0.17
C LEU A 30 -6.70 8.84 -0.91
N VAL A 31 -7.94 8.44 -1.00
CA VAL A 31 -8.94 9.12 -1.81
C VAL A 31 -9.42 10.35 -1.03
N GLY A 32 -9.30 11.51 -1.64
CA GLY A 32 -9.80 12.75 -1.06
C GLY A 32 -11.32 12.77 -0.89
N SER A 33 -11.88 13.92 -0.51
CA SER A 33 -13.33 14.08 -0.35
C SER A 33 -14.07 13.67 -1.62
N SER A 34 -15.18 12.95 -1.43
CA SER A 34 -16.07 12.47 -2.51
C SER A 34 -16.44 13.56 -3.52
N GLY A 35 -16.54 13.16 -4.78
CA GLY A 35 -16.95 14.03 -5.88
C GLY A 35 -15.80 14.53 -6.78
N LYS A 36 -14.52 14.35 -6.40
CA LYS A 36 -13.39 14.59 -7.31
C LYS A 36 -12.97 13.30 -7.98
N THR A 37 -12.79 13.34 -9.29
CA THR A 37 -12.22 12.23 -10.05
C THR A 37 -10.77 11.99 -9.60
N VAL A 38 -10.43 10.75 -9.32
CA VAL A 38 -9.07 10.31 -8.99
C VAL A 38 -8.38 9.89 -10.27
N ILE A 39 -7.24 10.48 -10.58
CA ILE A 39 -6.42 10.05 -11.72
C ILE A 39 -5.53 8.88 -11.28
N VAL A 40 -5.64 7.77 -12.00
CA VAL A 40 -4.84 6.56 -11.77
C VAL A 40 -3.65 6.57 -12.72
N GLU A 41 -2.51 6.97 -12.21
CA GLU A 41 -1.25 6.91 -12.96
C GLU A 41 -0.70 5.48 -12.94
N ASN A 42 -0.17 5.03 -14.11
CA ASN A 42 0.44 3.70 -14.25
C ASN A 42 -0.47 2.55 -13.75
N PRO A 43 -1.60 2.27 -14.43
CA PRO A 43 -2.64 1.37 -13.94
C PRO A 43 -2.20 -0.10 -13.79
N GLU A 44 -1.05 -0.49 -14.32
CA GLU A 44 -0.47 -1.82 -14.10
C GLU A 44 0.29 -1.93 -12.76
N ILE A 45 0.73 -0.78 -12.19
CA ILE A 45 1.41 -0.77 -10.90
C ILE A 45 0.38 -0.95 -9.79
N SER A 46 0.69 -1.85 -8.88
CA SER A 46 -0.13 -2.21 -7.74
C SER A 46 -0.35 -1.02 -6.79
N GLN A 47 -1.59 -0.52 -6.73
CA GLN A 47 -2.03 0.62 -5.93
C GLN A 47 -3.33 0.27 -5.20
N ALA A 48 -3.46 0.68 -3.95
CA ALA A 48 -4.67 0.54 -3.16
C ALA A 48 -5.24 1.92 -2.79
N PHE A 49 -6.39 2.25 -3.33
CA PHE A 49 -7.08 3.52 -3.12
C PHE A 49 -8.07 3.38 -1.96
N TYR A 50 -7.71 3.94 -0.81
CA TYR A 50 -8.52 3.94 0.41
C TYR A 50 -9.49 5.11 0.39
N GLY A 51 -10.77 4.82 0.27
CA GLY A 51 -11.83 5.81 0.17
C GLY A 51 -12.96 5.60 1.17
N VAL A 52 -13.67 6.68 1.44
CA VAL A 52 -14.97 6.66 2.10
C VAL A 52 -15.99 7.22 1.12
N LEU A 53 -16.89 6.38 0.67
CA LEU A 53 -17.95 6.81 -0.23
C LEU A 53 -18.97 7.64 0.58
N GLN A 54 -19.02 8.94 0.26
CA GLN A 54 -19.95 9.92 0.84
C GLN A 54 -20.76 10.49 -0.33
N GLY A 55 -21.96 9.97 -0.52
CA GLY A 55 -22.81 10.32 -1.66
C GLY A 55 -22.85 9.24 -2.74
N ALA A 56 -23.30 9.59 -3.95
CA ALA A 56 -23.70 8.61 -4.94
C ALA A 56 -22.56 7.78 -5.53
N GLN A 57 -21.40 8.39 -5.78
CA GLN A 57 -20.31 7.71 -6.50
C GLN A 57 -18.93 8.34 -6.29
N GLN A 58 -17.89 7.53 -6.52
CA GLN A 58 -16.50 7.97 -6.69
C GLN A 58 -15.98 7.50 -8.05
N LEU A 59 -15.28 8.39 -8.74
CA LEU A 59 -14.76 8.13 -10.09
C LEU A 59 -13.23 8.01 -10.07
N PHE A 60 -12.72 7.05 -10.85
CA PHE A 60 -11.30 6.84 -11.10
C PHE A 60 -11.07 6.84 -12.61
N GLU A 61 -10.18 7.70 -13.07
CA GLU A 61 -9.86 7.86 -14.48
C GLU A 61 -8.50 7.29 -14.80
N ILE A 62 -8.41 6.46 -15.83
CA ILE A 62 -7.20 5.90 -16.38
C ILE A 62 -7.03 6.44 -17.80
N ASN A 63 -5.88 7.02 -18.08
CA ASN A 63 -5.44 7.36 -19.42
C ASN A 63 -4.18 6.55 -19.73
N SER A 64 -4.24 5.61 -20.67
CA SER A 64 -3.12 4.76 -21.04
C SER A 64 -2.70 5.01 -22.50
N ASP A 65 -1.41 5.28 -22.70
CA ASP A 65 -0.79 5.48 -24.01
C ASP A 65 -0.34 4.18 -24.68
N LYS A 66 -0.44 3.05 -23.97
CA LYS A 66 -0.09 1.69 -24.41
C LYS A 66 -1.16 0.68 -23.99
N ASP A 67 -1.16 -0.47 -24.61
CA ASP A 67 -1.95 -1.60 -24.18
C ASP A 67 -1.48 -2.07 -22.80
N PHE A 68 -2.41 -2.49 -21.94
CA PHE A 68 -2.12 -2.81 -20.56
C PHE A 68 -3.05 -3.87 -19.98
N THR A 69 -2.62 -4.51 -18.90
CA THR A 69 -3.49 -5.36 -18.09
C THR A 69 -4.25 -4.48 -17.09
N LEU A 70 -5.56 -4.40 -17.25
CA LEU A 70 -6.45 -3.80 -16.28
C LEU A 70 -6.82 -4.85 -15.24
N TYR A 71 -6.30 -4.70 -14.03
CA TYR A 71 -6.70 -5.45 -12.84
C TYR A 71 -7.40 -4.52 -11.88
N VAL A 72 -8.56 -4.90 -11.38
CA VAL A 72 -9.32 -4.16 -10.37
C VAL A 72 -9.90 -5.13 -9.36
N ASN A 73 -9.77 -4.84 -8.08
CA ASN A 73 -10.38 -5.59 -7.00
C ASN A 73 -10.98 -4.65 -5.95
N LEU A 74 -12.20 -4.94 -5.52
CA LEU A 74 -12.87 -4.20 -4.46
C LEU A 74 -12.70 -4.92 -3.12
N LEU A 75 -12.24 -4.20 -2.10
CA LEU A 75 -12.12 -4.69 -0.74
C LEU A 75 -12.81 -3.73 0.22
N VAL A 76 -13.21 -4.24 1.39
CA VAL A 76 -13.64 -3.41 2.51
C VAL A 76 -12.86 -3.82 3.77
N PRO A 77 -12.63 -2.92 4.74
CA PRO A 77 -12.02 -3.30 6.01
C PRO A 77 -12.93 -4.27 6.77
N LYS A 78 -12.36 -5.30 7.40
CA LYS A 78 -13.13 -6.20 8.25
C LYS A 78 -13.50 -5.49 9.56
N LEU A 79 -14.60 -4.75 9.54
CA LEU A 79 -15.17 -4.02 10.68
C LEU A 79 -16.58 -4.52 10.99
N PRO A 80 -17.07 -4.36 12.23
CA PRO A 80 -18.47 -4.62 12.55
C PRO A 80 -19.41 -3.78 11.68
N ASN A 81 -20.45 -4.40 11.14
CA ASN A 81 -21.49 -3.74 10.34
C ASN A 81 -20.98 -2.99 9.10
N ILE A 82 -19.85 -3.45 8.52
CA ILE A 82 -19.34 -2.84 7.30
C ILE A 82 -20.31 -3.07 6.14
N ASN A 83 -20.59 -2.01 5.40
CA ASN A 83 -21.41 -2.10 4.20
C ASN A 83 -20.62 -2.77 3.07
N LYS A 84 -21.20 -3.81 2.48
CA LYS A 84 -20.69 -4.57 1.33
C LYS A 84 -21.50 -4.35 0.06
N GLY A 85 -22.65 -3.64 0.16
CA GLY A 85 -23.49 -3.26 -0.96
C GLY A 85 -22.87 -2.16 -1.82
N LEU A 86 -21.68 -2.45 -2.34
CA LEU A 86 -20.92 -1.59 -3.23
C LEU A 86 -20.93 -2.16 -4.63
N LEU A 87 -21.14 -1.30 -5.60
CA LEU A 87 -21.09 -1.60 -7.01
C LEU A 87 -19.84 -0.97 -7.60
N PHE A 88 -19.10 -1.70 -8.42
CA PHE A 88 -18.14 -1.06 -9.29
C PHE A 88 -18.34 -1.41 -10.76
N GLU A 89 -18.23 -0.40 -11.58
CA GLU A 89 -18.46 -0.46 -13.01
C GLU A 89 -17.22 0.07 -13.72
N ILE A 90 -16.84 -0.59 -14.80
CA ILE A 90 -15.68 -0.24 -15.63
C ILE A 90 -16.18 0.13 -17.01
N TYR A 91 -15.79 1.28 -17.50
CA TYR A 91 -16.14 1.81 -18.80
C TYR A 91 -14.91 2.11 -19.63
N LYS A 92 -14.98 1.82 -20.90
CA LYS A 92 -14.10 2.40 -21.92
C LYS A 92 -14.71 3.69 -22.44
N VAL A 93 -13.91 4.75 -22.48
CA VAL A 93 -14.36 6.06 -22.93
C VAL A 93 -13.85 6.33 -24.35
N GLN A 94 -14.75 6.55 -25.30
CA GLN A 94 -14.41 6.87 -26.69
C GLN A 94 -15.35 7.96 -27.22
N ASN A 95 -14.80 9.06 -27.72
CA ASN A 95 -15.58 10.16 -28.28
C ASN A 95 -16.73 10.64 -27.38
N ASN A 96 -16.49 10.80 -26.09
CA ASN A 96 -17.45 11.13 -25.02
C ASN A 96 -18.55 10.06 -24.80
N ASN A 97 -18.46 8.90 -25.42
CA ASN A 97 -19.34 7.77 -25.15
C ASN A 97 -18.66 6.82 -24.14
N GLN A 98 -19.43 6.33 -23.18
CA GLN A 98 -18.99 5.33 -22.21
C GLN A 98 -19.55 3.95 -22.61
N GLN A 99 -18.66 3.03 -22.92
CA GLN A 99 -19.01 1.63 -23.17
C GLN A 99 -18.71 0.82 -21.91
N LEU A 100 -19.73 0.19 -21.33
CA LEU A 100 -19.58 -0.68 -20.18
C LEU A 100 -18.76 -1.92 -20.55
N ILE A 101 -17.66 -2.17 -19.81
CA ILE A 101 -16.83 -3.36 -19.93
C ILE A 101 -17.24 -4.40 -18.89
N ALA A 102 -17.37 -3.97 -17.62
CA ALA A 102 -17.74 -4.84 -16.52
C ALA A 102 -18.59 -4.10 -15.49
N LYS A 103 -19.51 -4.85 -14.89
CA LYS A 103 -20.32 -4.43 -13.76
C LYS A 103 -20.27 -5.53 -12.71
N LEU A 104 -19.80 -5.19 -11.52
CA LEU A 104 -19.52 -6.14 -10.44
C LEU A 104 -20.22 -5.67 -9.17
N ASP A 105 -21.08 -6.53 -8.65
CA ASP A 105 -21.98 -6.25 -7.54
C ASP A 105 -21.45 -6.92 -6.26
N GLY A 106 -21.11 -6.10 -5.27
CA GLY A 106 -20.64 -6.57 -3.98
C GLY A 106 -21.72 -7.15 -3.08
N GLU A 107 -23.01 -6.82 -3.30
CA GLU A 107 -24.10 -7.32 -2.48
C GLU A 107 -24.33 -8.81 -2.69
N THR A 108 -24.24 -9.25 -3.93
CA THR A 108 -24.45 -10.66 -4.32
C THR A 108 -23.18 -11.50 -4.27
N PHE A 109 -22.03 -10.90 -3.93
CA PHE A 109 -20.74 -11.55 -3.94
C PHE A 109 -20.41 -12.25 -2.61
N ASP A 110 -19.79 -13.43 -2.66
CA ASP A 110 -19.28 -14.14 -1.49
C ASP A 110 -17.92 -13.56 -1.06
N TRP A 111 -17.95 -12.61 -0.13
CA TRP A 111 -16.76 -11.96 0.39
C TRP A 111 -15.89 -12.90 1.23
N THR A 112 -14.60 -12.94 0.95
CA THR A 112 -13.63 -13.78 1.65
C THR A 112 -12.68 -12.95 2.52
N GLU A 113 -12.22 -13.52 3.64
CA GLU A 113 -11.25 -12.84 4.49
C GLU A 113 -9.86 -12.84 3.84
N PHE A 114 -9.22 -11.70 3.88
CA PHE A 114 -7.86 -11.49 3.41
C PHE A 114 -7.06 -10.73 4.47
N TYR A 115 -5.99 -11.34 4.97
CA TYR A 115 -5.06 -10.69 5.89
C TYR A 115 -3.87 -10.10 5.11
N GLU A 116 -3.66 -8.80 5.22
CA GLU A 116 -2.54 -8.09 4.62
C GLU A 116 -1.42 -7.94 5.69
N PRO A 117 -0.28 -8.64 5.54
CA PRO A 117 0.70 -8.76 6.62
C PRO A 117 1.55 -7.50 6.85
N PHE A 118 1.73 -6.63 5.84
CA PHE A 118 2.55 -5.43 5.97
C PHE A 118 1.87 -4.37 6.81
N GLY A 119 0.62 -4.05 6.52
CA GLY A 119 -0.22 -3.21 7.36
C GLY A 119 -0.65 -3.95 8.63
N GLY A 120 -0.79 -5.27 8.59
CA GLY A 120 -1.32 -6.07 9.70
C GLY A 120 -2.82 -5.86 9.87
N ASP A 121 -3.54 -5.78 8.76
CA ASP A 121 -4.99 -5.55 8.72
C ASP A 121 -5.71 -6.69 8.00
N THR A 122 -6.96 -6.91 8.40
CA THR A 122 -7.84 -7.86 7.74
C THR A 122 -8.89 -7.11 6.94
N TYR A 123 -9.05 -7.54 5.72
CA TYR A 123 -10.07 -7.07 4.79
C TYR A 123 -11.08 -8.18 4.51
N LEU A 124 -12.22 -7.79 3.96
CA LEU A 124 -13.07 -8.66 3.19
C LEU A 124 -12.75 -8.37 1.72
N LYS A 125 -12.30 -9.39 1.00
CA LYS A 125 -12.01 -9.34 -0.43
C LYS A 125 -13.32 -9.59 -1.18
N GLY A 126 -13.70 -8.65 -2.01
CA GLY A 126 -14.89 -8.66 -2.82
C GLY A 126 -14.59 -9.02 -4.28
N PRO A 127 -15.47 -8.60 -5.20
CA PRO A 127 -15.34 -8.95 -6.61
C PRO A 127 -14.06 -8.36 -7.23
N GLU A 128 -13.48 -9.12 -8.15
CA GLU A 128 -12.30 -8.73 -8.92
C GLU A 128 -12.52 -8.92 -10.41
N PHE A 129 -11.78 -8.15 -11.21
CA PHE A 129 -11.84 -8.18 -12.66
C PHE A 129 -10.45 -8.01 -13.26
N THR A 130 -10.13 -8.83 -14.26
CA THR A 130 -8.87 -8.75 -15.00
C THR A 130 -9.14 -8.89 -16.48
N THR A 131 -8.56 -7.98 -17.29
CA THR A 131 -8.65 -8.04 -18.74
C THR A 131 -7.44 -7.38 -19.40
N GLN A 132 -7.15 -7.76 -20.66
CA GLN A 132 -6.20 -7.03 -21.50
C GLN A 132 -6.94 -5.93 -22.24
N GLU A 133 -6.53 -4.70 -22.01
CA GLU A 133 -7.16 -3.53 -22.63
C GLU A 133 -6.18 -2.79 -23.54
N PRO A 134 -6.65 -2.32 -24.73
CA PRO A 134 -5.84 -1.47 -25.57
C PRO A 134 -5.63 -0.09 -24.96
N LYS A 135 -4.64 0.65 -25.43
CA LYS A 135 -4.47 2.06 -25.09
C LYS A 135 -5.76 2.86 -25.25
N GLY A 136 -5.99 3.81 -24.34
CA GLY A 136 -7.19 4.64 -24.36
C GLY A 136 -7.58 5.14 -22.97
N ASP A 137 -8.76 5.72 -22.91
CA ASP A 137 -9.35 6.29 -21.71
C ASP A 137 -10.33 5.31 -21.08
N TYR A 138 -10.24 5.15 -19.77
CA TYR A 138 -11.12 4.26 -18.99
C TYR A 138 -11.60 4.98 -17.75
N LEU A 139 -12.82 4.64 -17.33
CA LEU A 139 -13.45 5.18 -16.14
C LEU A 139 -13.90 4.02 -15.25
N ILE A 140 -13.49 4.02 -13.99
CA ILE A 140 -14.01 3.12 -12.98
C ILE A 140 -14.91 3.94 -12.07
N ARG A 141 -16.11 3.46 -11.85
CA ARG A 141 -17.10 4.05 -10.94
C ARG A 141 -17.30 3.11 -9.76
N VAL A 142 -17.16 3.65 -8.55
CA VAL A 142 -17.58 2.96 -7.31
C VAL A 142 -18.80 3.67 -6.79
N SER A 143 -19.88 2.94 -6.55
CA SER A 143 -21.16 3.47 -6.07
C SER A 143 -21.81 2.48 -5.10
N HIS A 144 -22.92 2.87 -4.50
CA HIS A 144 -23.78 1.95 -3.76
C HIS A 144 -24.66 1.14 -4.72
N CYS A 145 -24.93 -0.13 -4.39
CA CYS A 145 -25.73 -1.03 -5.25
C CYS A 145 -27.14 -0.50 -5.57
N HIS A 146 -27.74 0.25 -4.63
CA HIS A 146 -29.10 0.78 -4.78
C HIS A 146 -29.15 2.30 -4.92
N ALA A 147 -28.11 2.91 -5.51
CA ALA A 147 -28.04 4.38 -5.62
C ALA A 147 -29.22 5.00 -6.41
N ASP A 148 -29.85 4.23 -7.28
CA ASP A 148 -30.95 4.66 -8.16
C ASP A 148 -32.35 4.21 -7.68
N GLU A 149 -32.43 3.47 -6.56
CA GLU A 149 -33.71 2.99 -6.01
C GLU A 149 -34.13 3.80 -4.77
N PRO A 150 -35.46 3.99 -4.54
CA PRO A 150 -35.92 4.64 -3.32
C PRO A 150 -35.63 3.76 -2.11
N GLN A 151 -34.77 4.26 -1.22
CA GLN A 151 -34.30 3.55 -0.05
C GLN A 151 -35.09 3.86 1.20
N THR A 152 -35.16 2.91 2.12
CA THR A 152 -35.65 3.20 3.46
C THR A 152 -34.65 4.11 4.21
N PRO A 153 -35.11 4.91 5.23
CA PRO A 153 -34.19 5.74 6.01
C PRO A 153 -33.03 4.97 6.67
N GLN A 154 -33.19 3.67 6.94
CA GLN A 154 -32.15 2.80 7.46
C GLN A 154 -31.12 2.41 6.39
N GLU A 155 -31.58 2.16 5.17
CA GLU A 155 -30.70 1.88 4.03
C GLU A 155 -29.91 3.12 3.63
N GLU A 156 -30.54 4.30 3.57
CA GLU A 156 -29.85 5.58 3.37
C GLU A 156 -28.78 5.82 4.43
N ALA A 157 -29.07 5.55 5.71
CA ALA A 157 -28.10 5.72 6.79
C ALA A 157 -26.93 4.73 6.70
N SER A 158 -27.17 3.48 6.26
CA SER A 158 -26.12 2.48 6.06
C SER A 158 -25.27 2.75 4.83
N CYS A 159 -25.86 3.36 3.81
CA CYS A 159 -25.18 3.78 2.57
C CYS A 159 -24.46 5.12 2.71
N ALA A 160 -24.77 5.93 3.73
CA ALA A 160 -24.23 7.29 3.87
C ALA A 160 -22.70 7.34 3.96
N PHE A 161 -22.07 6.29 4.52
CA PHE A 161 -20.61 6.23 4.69
C PHE A 161 -20.11 4.79 4.51
N SER A 162 -19.56 4.49 3.34
CA SER A 162 -18.98 3.17 3.08
C SER A 162 -17.48 3.27 2.87
N LYS A 163 -16.71 2.67 3.80
CA LYS A 163 -15.26 2.51 3.63
C LYS A 163 -14.98 1.43 2.59
N TYR A 164 -14.15 1.73 1.61
CA TYR A 164 -13.75 0.78 0.58
C TYR A 164 -12.27 0.94 0.23
N VAL A 165 -11.69 -0.10 -0.33
CA VAL A 165 -10.38 -0.07 -0.99
C VAL A 165 -10.58 -0.54 -2.41
N LEU A 166 -10.20 0.27 -3.37
CA LEU A 166 -10.10 -0.12 -4.76
C LEU A 166 -8.64 -0.43 -5.08
N ALA A 167 -8.31 -1.71 -5.24
CA ALA A 167 -6.99 -2.13 -5.67
C ALA A 167 -6.93 -2.13 -7.21
N ILE A 168 -5.93 -1.46 -7.78
CA ILE A 168 -5.70 -1.38 -9.22
C ILE A 168 -4.26 -1.77 -9.52
N GLY A 169 -4.08 -2.65 -10.52
CA GLY A 169 -2.78 -3.15 -10.96
C GLY A 169 -2.18 -4.22 -10.06
N GLU A 170 -1.32 -5.05 -10.65
CA GLU A 170 -0.69 -6.20 -9.99
C GLU A 170 0.84 -6.10 -9.94
N GLN A 171 1.45 -5.22 -10.74
CA GLN A 171 2.91 -5.10 -10.78
C GLN A 171 3.42 -4.40 -9.52
N GLU A 172 4.13 -5.14 -8.70
CA GLU A 172 4.74 -4.59 -7.49
C GLU A 172 5.97 -3.74 -7.83
N LYS A 173 5.90 -2.45 -7.51
CA LYS A 173 7.00 -1.51 -7.62
C LYS A 173 7.03 -0.61 -6.40
N PHE A 174 8.12 -0.70 -5.64
CA PHE A 174 8.32 0.07 -4.40
C PHE A 174 9.56 0.96 -4.49
N PRO A 175 9.54 2.05 -5.28
CA PRO A 175 10.62 3.01 -5.24
C PRO A 175 10.72 3.62 -3.83
N PRO A 176 11.89 4.12 -3.39
CA PRO A 176 12.10 4.64 -2.04
C PRO A 176 11.07 5.67 -1.58
N LYS A 177 10.57 6.50 -2.53
CA LYS A 177 9.51 7.48 -2.27
C LYS A 177 8.20 6.80 -1.84
N GLU A 178 7.82 5.71 -2.49
CA GLU A 178 6.59 4.98 -2.18
C GLU A 178 6.70 4.24 -0.84
N ILE A 179 7.87 3.69 -0.52
CA ILE A 179 8.14 3.08 0.79
C ILE A 179 7.95 4.13 1.90
N LEU A 180 8.55 5.32 1.74
CA LEU A 180 8.40 6.40 2.72
C LEU A 180 6.94 6.85 2.85
N ASN A 181 6.25 7.03 1.72
CA ASN A 181 4.84 7.39 1.69
C ASN A 181 3.98 6.36 2.43
N THR A 182 4.21 5.07 2.17
CA THR A 182 3.51 3.97 2.87
C THR A 182 3.73 4.04 4.38
N ILE A 183 4.98 4.20 4.85
CA ILE A 183 5.31 4.30 6.28
C ILE A 183 4.57 5.47 6.95
N LEU A 184 4.47 6.60 6.26
CA LEU A 184 3.79 7.80 6.78
C LEU A 184 2.26 7.67 6.76
N LEU A 185 1.70 6.94 5.78
CA LEU A 185 0.25 6.75 5.65
C LEU A 185 -0.30 5.68 6.59
N LEU A 186 0.47 4.65 6.93
CA LEU A 186 -0.01 3.54 7.76
C LEU A 186 -0.65 3.98 9.09
N PRO A 187 -0.08 4.90 9.90
CA PRO A 187 -0.73 5.37 11.14
C PRO A 187 -2.07 6.05 10.90
N ILE A 188 -2.21 6.78 9.79
CA ILE A 188 -3.44 7.45 9.37
C ILE A 188 -4.49 6.41 9.02
N LEU A 189 -4.13 5.41 8.19
CA LEU A 189 -5.01 4.30 7.84
C LEU A 189 -5.47 3.52 9.07
N LYS A 190 -4.56 3.25 10.02
CA LYS A 190 -4.94 2.56 11.26
C LYS A 190 -6.03 3.29 12.01
N LYS A 191 -5.89 4.60 12.17
CA LYS A 191 -6.83 5.42 12.92
C LYS A 191 -8.13 5.63 12.14
N ASP A 192 -8.03 6.15 10.92
CA ASP A 192 -9.18 6.73 10.22
C ASP A 192 -9.94 5.68 9.39
N PHE A 193 -9.26 4.59 9.01
CA PHE A 193 -9.85 3.55 8.17
C PHE A 193 -10.18 2.26 8.93
N PHE A 194 -9.29 1.81 9.82
CA PHE A 194 -9.45 0.56 10.57
C PHE A 194 -9.93 0.72 12.02
N ASP A 195 -10.16 1.94 12.48
CA ASP A 195 -10.58 2.25 13.85
C ASP A 195 -9.63 1.66 14.92
N LYS A 196 -8.32 1.66 14.62
CA LYS A 196 -7.23 1.13 15.46
C LYS A 196 -6.31 2.25 15.96
N SER A 197 -5.53 1.93 17.00
CA SER A 197 -4.45 2.85 17.43
C SER A 197 -3.45 3.10 16.29
N PRO A 198 -3.00 4.35 16.04
CA PRO A 198 -1.94 4.65 15.07
C PRO A 198 -0.65 3.85 15.31
N LEU A 199 -0.33 3.53 16.58
CA LEU A 199 0.84 2.72 16.93
C LEU A 199 0.77 1.29 16.39
N ALA A 200 -0.43 0.76 16.11
CA ALA A 200 -0.61 -0.55 15.50
C ALA A 200 0.04 -0.65 14.10
N ALA A 201 0.34 0.50 13.46
CA ALA A 201 1.08 0.58 12.21
C ALA A 201 2.49 -0.05 12.27
N TYR A 202 3.06 -0.19 13.47
CA TYR A 202 4.43 -0.66 13.67
C TYR A 202 4.52 -2.01 14.36
N PHE A 203 3.39 -2.66 14.68
CA PHE A 203 3.34 -4.01 15.24
C PHE A 203 2.95 -5.06 14.19
N ASN A 204 3.66 -5.05 13.05
CA ASN A 204 3.44 -5.88 11.88
C ASN A 204 4.76 -6.03 11.10
N TYR A 205 4.73 -6.55 9.87
CA TYR A 205 5.96 -6.70 9.06
C TYR A 205 6.63 -5.37 8.72
N THR A 206 5.87 -4.27 8.57
CA THR A 206 6.47 -2.94 8.40
C THR A 206 7.31 -2.54 9.62
N GLY A 207 6.81 -2.75 10.83
CA GLY A 207 7.58 -2.49 12.04
C GLY A 207 8.83 -3.36 12.17
N LEU A 208 8.72 -4.64 11.81
CA LEU A 208 9.87 -5.55 11.78
C LEU A 208 10.92 -5.09 10.76
N PHE A 209 10.50 -4.66 9.58
CA PHE A 209 11.38 -4.08 8.56
C PHE A 209 12.09 -2.81 9.06
N LEU A 210 11.36 -1.88 9.68
CA LEU A 210 11.93 -0.66 10.25
C LEU A 210 12.94 -0.94 11.37
N LEU A 211 12.64 -1.90 12.24
CA LEU A 211 13.56 -2.34 13.29
C LEU A 211 14.83 -2.93 12.69
N GLY A 212 14.72 -3.78 11.68
CA GLY A 212 15.87 -4.32 10.96
C GLY A 212 16.72 -3.23 10.31
N ALA A 213 16.11 -2.25 9.64
CA ALA A 213 16.80 -1.12 9.06
C ALA A 213 17.55 -0.29 10.12
N LEU A 214 16.92 -0.03 11.27
CA LEU A 214 17.55 0.68 12.40
C LEU A 214 18.78 -0.07 12.92
N ILE A 215 18.71 -1.39 13.08
CA ILE A 215 19.84 -2.23 13.51
C ILE A 215 20.99 -2.13 12.50
N ILE A 216 20.71 -2.20 11.21
CA ILE A 216 21.73 -2.06 10.15
C ILE A 216 22.44 -0.72 10.26
N VAL A 217 21.69 0.39 10.38
CA VAL A 217 22.26 1.73 10.54
C VAL A 217 23.12 1.81 11.80
N ALA A 218 22.67 1.28 12.93
CA ALA A 218 23.44 1.27 14.19
C ALA A 218 24.76 0.49 14.05
N VAL A 219 24.74 -0.66 13.33
CA VAL A 219 25.96 -1.44 13.05
C VAL A 219 26.93 -0.65 12.18
N ILE A 220 26.44 -0.02 11.10
CA ILE A 220 27.28 0.80 10.19
C ILE A 220 27.92 1.96 10.95
N VAL A 221 27.16 2.71 11.74
CA VAL A 221 27.67 3.82 12.56
C VAL A 221 28.72 3.32 13.56
N SER A 222 28.47 2.20 14.22
CA SER A 222 29.43 1.60 15.16
C SER A 222 30.73 1.22 14.48
N LEU A 223 30.67 0.64 13.29
CA LEU A 223 31.87 0.30 12.49
C LEU A 223 32.66 1.55 12.09
N ILE A 224 31.98 2.61 11.64
CA ILE A 224 32.63 3.89 11.29
C ILE A 224 33.33 4.46 12.51
N VAL A 225 32.70 4.52 13.68
CA VAL A 225 33.30 5.02 14.93
C VAL A 225 34.53 4.19 15.32
N LEU A 226 34.45 2.86 15.18
CA LEU A 226 35.60 1.98 15.48
C LEU A 226 36.77 2.21 14.50
N LEU A 227 36.49 2.43 13.24
CA LEU A 227 37.50 2.76 12.22
C LEU A 227 38.19 4.09 12.53
N ILE A 228 37.42 5.14 12.84
CA ILE A 228 37.96 6.45 13.20
C ILE A 228 38.87 6.34 14.46
N LYS A 229 38.43 5.65 15.52
CA LYS A 229 39.23 5.42 16.73
C LYS A 229 40.54 4.69 16.43
N ARG A 230 40.52 3.70 15.51
CA ARG A 230 41.73 2.99 15.09
C ARG A 230 42.73 3.87 14.35
N VAL A 231 42.24 4.69 13.42
CA VAL A 231 43.08 5.61 12.62
C VAL A 231 43.72 6.62 13.56
N ARG A 232 42.98 7.22 14.50
CA ARG A 232 43.53 8.15 15.50
C ARG A 232 44.62 7.51 16.37
N LYS A 233 44.34 6.31 16.91
CA LYS A 233 45.33 5.59 17.75
C LYS A 233 46.62 5.24 16.99
N LYS A 234 46.50 4.90 15.70
CA LYS A 234 47.68 4.62 14.83
C LYS A 234 48.48 5.92 14.56
N GLY A 235 47.81 7.05 14.35
CA GLY A 235 48.45 8.36 14.19
C GLY A 235 49.23 8.78 15.43
N GLU A 236 48.65 8.63 16.62
CA GLU A 236 49.31 8.94 17.88
C GLU A 236 50.55 8.05 18.14
N SER A 237 50.51 6.76 17.80
CA SER A 237 51.64 5.86 17.93
C SER A 237 52.82 6.19 16.97
N LEU A 238 52.53 6.69 15.77
CA LEU A 238 53.53 7.11 14.80
C LEU A 238 54.22 8.43 15.23
N THR A 239 53.46 9.38 15.78
CA THR A 239 54.01 10.64 16.29
C THR A 239 54.86 10.42 17.54
N ALA A 240 54.47 9.50 18.44
CA ALA A 240 55.26 9.13 19.61
C ALA A 240 56.57 8.41 19.26
N SER A 241 56.60 7.61 18.18
CA SER A 241 57.81 6.93 17.71
C SER A 241 58.80 7.86 17.02
N ASN A 242 58.38 8.97 16.42
CA ASN A 242 59.24 9.96 15.75
C ASN A 242 59.85 10.98 16.73
N ASN A 243 59.37 11.06 17.97
CA ASN A 243 59.81 12.02 18.97
C ASN A 243 60.76 11.40 20.00
N ASN A 244 61.22 10.15 19.84
CA ASN A 244 62.23 9.54 20.69
C ASN A 244 63.59 9.62 19.98
N PRO A 245 64.59 10.44 20.46
CA PRO A 245 65.90 10.60 19.88
C PRO A 245 66.77 9.34 20.01
#